data_a820ae85fda5ef366aad29e2adba4492
#
_entry.id   a820ae85fda5ef366aad29e2adba4492
#
_cell.length_a   1.000
_cell.length_b   1.000
_cell.length_c   1.000
_cell.angle_alpha   90.00
_cell.angle_beta   90.00
_cell.angle_gamma   90.00
#
_symmetry.space_group_name_H-M   'P 1'
#
loop_
_entity.id
_entity.type
_entity.pdbx_description
1 polymer ?
#
loop_
_entity_poly.entity_id
_entity_poly.type
_entity_poly.pdbx_seq_one_letter_code
_entity_poly.pdbx_strand_id
1 'polypeptide(L)'
;VSQDAELARRTVATERTVDALKSGLTRELMMRTRTEDLPFDALNPLIVVAKRLERVSDQARNICMEVLYMCTGKNPKHPDADVFRVLFVDADNSCRSQMAEAIASAMHLQDFIFASAGVDPQPIEPATVSFMKEHGLDISRMAPKAINMVPELERFDAIVALSPEAKRAFPQHPKKIVYLDWDVEDPSQTRGSQEEIAAAYKR
;
A
#
# COMPACT_ATOMS: atom_id res chain seq x y z
N VAL A 1 -25.67 -22.61 -10.48
CA VAL A 1 -25.19 -21.72 -9.38
C VAL A 1 -25.34 -20.30 -9.88
N SER A 2 -26.30 -19.54 -9.32
CA SER A 2 -26.46 -18.13 -9.70
C SER A 2 -25.24 -17.35 -9.13
N GLN A 3 -24.52 -16.68 -10.02
CA GLN A 3 -23.45 -15.76 -9.64
C GLN A 3 -24.11 -14.45 -9.18
N ASP A 4 -24.52 -14.41 -7.92
CA ASP A 4 -25.19 -13.24 -7.34
C ASP A 4 -24.18 -12.41 -6.53
N ALA A 5 -23.62 -11.42 -7.18
CA ALA A 5 -22.66 -10.51 -6.57
C ALA A 5 -23.28 -9.68 -5.42
N GLU A 6 -24.57 -9.35 -5.50
CA GLU A 6 -25.25 -8.57 -4.47
C GLU A 6 -25.45 -9.40 -3.19
N LEU A 7 -25.90 -10.64 -3.35
CA LEU A 7 -25.99 -11.58 -2.22
C LEU A 7 -24.62 -11.81 -1.59
N ALA A 8 -23.57 -11.97 -2.39
CA ALA A 8 -22.21 -12.16 -1.91
C ALA A 8 -21.74 -10.94 -1.09
N ARG A 9 -21.94 -9.69 -1.55
CA ARG A 9 -21.60 -8.48 -0.80
C ARG A 9 -22.34 -8.40 0.54
N ARG A 10 -23.64 -8.69 0.54
CA ARG A 10 -24.45 -8.67 1.77
C ARG A 10 -23.95 -9.72 2.76
N THR A 11 -23.62 -10.92 2.29
CA THR A 11 -23.11 -11.99 3.17
C THR A 11 -21.75 -11.63 3.76
N VAL A 12 -20.82 -11.05 3.00
CA VAL A 12 -19.55 -10.55 3.51
C VAL A 12 -19.76 -9.49 4.60
N ALA A 13 -20.73 -8.61 4.45
CA ALA A 13 -21.03 -7.58 5.44
C ALA A 13 -21.51 -8.15 6.80
N THR A 14 -22.07 -9.37 6.82
CA THR A 14 -22.52 -10.02 8.06
C THR A 14 -21.39 -10.56 8.94
N GLU A 15 -20.16 -10.69 8.42
CA GLU A 15 -18.98 -11.17 9.15
C GLU A 15 -18.75 -10.38 10.45
N ARG A 16 -18.80 -9.04 10.39
CA ARG A 16 -18.63 -8.18 11.57
C ARG A 16 -19.65 -8.49 12.68
N THR A 17 -20.86 -8.88 12.29
CA THR A 17 -21.90 -9.26 13.24
C THR A 17 -21.58 -10.59 13.91
N VAL A 18 -21.06 -11.58 13.16
CA VAL A 18 -20.64 -12.87 13.70
C VAL A 18 -19.46 -12.70 14.67
N ASP A 19 -18.46 -11.88 14.33
CA ASP A 19 -17.31 -11.57 15.19
C ASP A 19 -17.74 -10.88 16.50
N ALA A 20 -18.67 -9.94 16.42
CA ALA A 20 -19.23 -9.28 17.57
C ALA A 20 -20.01 -10.25 18.48
N LEU A 21 -20.81 -11.15 17.90
CA LEU A 21 -21.54 -12.19 18.63
C LEU A 21 -20.59 -13.17 19.33
N LYS A 22 -19.54 -13.64 18.64
CA LYS A 22 -18.52 -14.52 19.23
C LYS A 22 -17.82 -13.84 20.42
N SER A 23 -17.40 -12.58 20.23
CA SER A 23 -16.73 -11.81 21.28
C SER A 23 -17.65 -11.58 22.48
N GLY A 24 -18.92 -11.30 22.22
CA GLY A 24 -19.96 -11.18 23.24
C GLY A 24 -20.19 -12.49 24.01
N LEU A 25 -20.34 -13.60 23.25
CA LEU A 25 -20.52 -14.93 23.83
C LEU A 25 -19.32 -15.35 24.70
N THR A 26 -18.11 -15.14 24.22
CA THR A 26 -16.90 -15.49 24.98
C THR A 26 -16.83 -14.71 26.28
N ARG A 27 -17.18 -13.42 26.26
CA ARG A 27 -17.25 -12.58 27.48
C ARG A 27 -18.31 -13.07 28.45
N GLU A 28 -19.49 -13.38 27.95
CA GLU A 28 -20.61 -13.89 28.78
C GLU A 28 -20.25 -15.22 29.43
N LEU A 29 -19.67 -16.17 28.69
CA LEU A 29 -19.21 -17.45 29.22
C LEU A 29 -18.19 -17.28 30.37
N MET A 30 -17.20 -16.37 30.15
CA MET A 30 -16.21 -16.06 31.18
C MET A 30 -16.84 -15.43 32.43
N MET A 31 -17.83 -14.55 32.27
CA MET A 31 -18.54 -13.96 33.41
C MET A 31 -19.33 -15.01 34.21
N ARG A 32 -20.08 -15.89 33.53
CA ARG A 32 -20.87 -16.95 34.18
C ARG A 32 -20.01 -17.97 34.91
N THR A 33 -18.81 -18.26 34.39
CA THR A 33 -17.87 -19.12 35.11
C THR A 33 -17.36 -18.47 36.38
N ARG A 34 -17.22 -17.13 36.41
CA ARG A 34 -16.80 -16.37 37.60
C ARG A 34 -17.88 -16.31 38.68
N THR A 35 -19.15 -16.32 38.26
CA THR A 35 -20.32 -16.29 39.18
C THR A 35 -20.78 -17.69 39.61
N GLU A 36 -20.02 -18.73 39.25
CA GLU A 36 -20.34 -20.14 39.53
C GLU A 36 -21.62 -20.65 38.83
N ASP A 37 -22.24 -19.86 37.95
CA ASP A 37 -23.41 -20.26 37.17
C ASP A 37 -23.05 -21.28 36.06
N LEU A 38 -21.75 -21.39 35.72
CA LEU A 38 -21.23 -22.30 34.71
C LEU A 38 -20.01 -23.05 35.24
N PRO A 39 -20.00 -24.40 35.29
CA PRO A 39 -18.84 -25.18 35.67
C PRO A 39 -17.65 -24.91 34.76
N PHE A 40 -16.45 -24.80 35.35
CA PHE A 40 -15.24 -24.51 34.57
C PHE A 40 -15.00 -25.55 33.46
N ASP A 41 -15.32 -26.81 33.72
CA ASP A 41 -15.16 -27.90 32.73
C ASP A 41 -16.05 -27.72 31.48
N ALA A 42 -17.17 -27.00 31.62
CA ALA A 42 -18.04 -26.69 30.49
C ALA A 42 -17.58 -25.49 29.67
N LEU A 43 -16.69 -24.64 30.18
CA LEU A 43 -16.22 -23.43 29.52
C LEU A 43 -15.45 -23.74 28.21
N ASN A 44 -14.50 -24.67 28.30
CA ASN A 44 -13.65 -24.99 27.14
C ASN A 44 -14.43 -25.59 25.97
N PRO A 45 -15.32 -26.60 26.15
CA PRO A 45 -16.18 -27.11 25.10
C PRO A 45 -17.01 -26.00 24.40
N LEU A 46 -17.61 -25.09 25.19
CA LEU A 46 -18.44 -24.00 24.63
C LEU A 46 -17.63 -23.00 23.83
N ILE A 47 -16.43 -22.64 24.29
CA ILE A 47 -15.51 -21.79 23.49
C ILE A 47 -15.09 -22.49 22.21
N VAL A 48 -14.83 -23.81 22.23
CA VAL A 48 -14.49 -24.58 21.05
C VAL A 48 -15.64 -24.59 20.03
N VAL A 49 -16.89 -24.75 20.50
CA VAL A 49 -18.09 -24.66 19.64
C VAL A 49 -18.18 -23.27 19.01
N ALA A 50 -18.03 -22.21 19.80
CA ALA A 50 -18.06 -20.84 19.27
C ALA A 50 -16.99 -20.60 18.19
N LYS A 51 -15.75 -21.08 18.39
CA LYS A 51 -14.68 -21.03 17.39
C LYS A 51 -15.00 -21.84 16.13
N ARG A 52 -15.65 -22.97 16.25
CA ARG A 52 -16.05 -23.78 15.06
C ARG A 52 -17.13 -23.08 14.25
N LEU A 53 -18.09 -22.43 14.89
CA LEU A 53 -19.13 -21.64 14.21
C LEU A 53 -18.51 -20.43 13.48
N GLU A 54 -17.55 -19.74 14.11
CA GLU A 54 -16.79 -18.69 13.44
C GLU A 54 -16.09 -19.19 12.17
N ARG A 55 -15.41 -20.36 12.25
CA ARG A 55 -14.78 -20.94 11.04
C ARG A 55 -15.75 -21.25 9.94
N VAL A 56 -17.00 -21.63 10.24
CA VAL A 56 -18.05 -21.78 9.22
C VAL A 56 -18.36 -20.43 8.57
N SER A 57 -18.46 -19.37 9.34
CA SER A 57 -18.64 -17.99 8.82
C SER A 57 -17.49 -17.56 7.93
N ASP A 58 -16.24 -17.81 8.36
CA ASP A 58 -15.04 -17.51 7.57
C ASP A 58 -15.04 -18.24 6.23
N GLN A 59 -15.44 -19.52 6.20
CA GLN A 59 -15.54 -20.28 4.97
C GLN A 59 -16.65 -19.73 4.04
N ALA A 60 -17.79 -19.38 4.59
CA ALA A 60 -18.88 -18.76 3.84
C ALA A 60 -18.44 -17.42 3.23
N ARG A 61 -17.73 -16.59 4.01
CA ARG A 61 -17.11 -15.36 3.52
C ARG A 61 -16.13 -15.63 2.38
N ASN A 62 -15.23 -16.60 2.53
CA ASN A 62 -14.27 -16.94 1.47
C ASN A 62 -14.97 -17.35 0.16
N ILE A 63 -16.03 -18.12 0.24
CA ILE A 63 -16.85 -18.49 -0.93
C ILE A 63 -17.45 -17.22 -1.57
N CYS A 64 -18.01 -16.31 -0.77
CA CYS A 64 -18.57 -15.07 -1.28
C CYS A 64 -17.53 -14.18 -1.94
N MET A 65 -16.30 -14.14 -1.39
CA MET A 65 -15.19 -13.40 -2.00
C MET A 65 -14.79 -13.96 -3.37
N GLU A 66 -14.76 -15.29 -3.51
CA GLU A 66 -14.51 -15.93 -4.82
C GLU A 66 -15.66 -15.67 -5.82
N VAL A 67 -16.91 -15.67 -5.36
CA VAL A 67 -18.06 -15.28 -6.20
C VAL A 67 -17.93 -13.83 -6.66
N LEU A 68 -17.55 -12.92 -5.77
CA LEU A 68 -17.33 -11.52 -6.13
C LEU A 68 -16.21 -11.38 -7.16
N TYR A 69 -15.10 -12.10 -6.98
CA TYR A 69 -14.01 -12.13 -7.95
C TYR A 69 -14.50 -12.63 -9.34
N MET A 70 -15.24 -13.74 -9.38
CA MET A 70 -15.79 -14.25 -10.64
C MET A 70 -16.75 -13.28 -11.34
N CYS A 71 -17.53 -12.51 -10.55
CA CYS A 71 -18.50 -11.57 -11.11
C CYS A 71 -17.89 -10.23 -11.54
N THR A 72 -16.83 -9.77 -10.85
CA THR A 72 -16.30 -8.42 -11.01
C THR A 72 -14.91 -8.36 -11.63
N GLY A 73 -14.19 -9.49 -11.65
CA GLY A 73 -12.79 -9.56 -12.04
C GLY A 73 -11.83 -8.94 -11.01
N LYS A 74 -12.34 -8.37 -9.91
CA LYS A 74 -11.55 -7.72 -8.85
C LYS A 74 -11.48 -8.60 -7.61
N ASN A 75 -10.28 -8.74 -7.02
CA ASN A 75 -10.10 -9.52 -5.80
C ASN A 75 -10.57 -8.73 -4.56
N PRO A 76 -11.73 -9.06 -3.96
CA PRO A 76 -12.26 -8.28 -2.86
C PRO A 76 -11.55 -8.54 -1.52
N LYS A 77 -10.71 -9.59 -1.42
CA LYS A 77 -9.87 -9.84 -0.23
C LYS A 77 -8.76 -8.82 -0.09
N HIS A 78 -8.35 -8.26 -1.21
CA HIS A 78 -7.32 -7.24 -1.29
C HIS A 78 -7.79 -6.21 -2.32
N PRO A 79 -8.67 -5.25 -1.93
CA PRO A 79 -9.14 -4.21 -2.85
C PRO A 79 -7.98 -3.41 -3.45
N ASP A 80 -6.82 -3.44 -2.78
CA ASP A 80 -5.58 -2.85 -3.25
C ASP A 80 -4.63 -3.87 -3.94
N ALA A 81 -5.02 -5.14 -4.11
CA ALA A 81 -4.16 -6.16 -4.73
C ALA A 81 -4.05 -5.99 -6.26
N ASP A 82 -5.00 -5.27 -6.85
CA ASP A 82 -4.98 -4.93 -8.27
C ASP A 82 -4.23 -3.61 -8.54
N VAL A 83 -3.73 -2.94 -7.49
CA VAL A 83 -3.00 -1.67 -7.60
C VAL A 83 -1.51 -1.93 -7.53
N PHE A 84 -0.81 -1.64 -8.62
CA PHE A 84 0.64 -1.77 -8.72
C PHE A 84 1.32 -0.55 -8.11
N ARG A 85 2.11 -0.74 -7.05
CA ARG A 85 2.77 0.33 -6.31
C ARG A 85 4.23 0.46 -6.73
N VAL A 86 4.61 1.65 -7.16
CA VAL A 86 5.97 1.96 -7.58
C VAL A 86 6.56 3.03 -6.67
N LEU A 87 7.74 2.76 -6.12
CA LEU A 87 8.50 3.70 -5.33
C LEU A 87 9.74 4.15 -6.10
N PHE A 88 9.84 5.46 -6.37
CA PHE A 88 11.04 6.08 -6.91
C PHE A 88 11.95 6.55 -5.78
N VAL A 89 13.22 6.17 -5.82
CA VAL A 89 14.17 6.49 -4.76
C VAL A 89 15.42 7.14 -5.35
N ASP A 90 15.83 8.26 -4.74
CA ASP A 90 17.11 8.91 -5.04
C ASP A 90 17.87 9.23 -3.74
N ALA A 91 18.89 10.09 -3.82
CA ALA A 91 19.70 10.44 -2.67
C ALA A 91 18.91 11.26 -1.64
N ASP A 92 18.21 12.30 -2.07
CA ASP A 92 17.69 13.37 -1.21
C ASP A 92 16.19 13.69 -1.38
N ASN A 93 15.49 12.99 -2.29
CA ASN A 93 14.07 13.22 -2.56
C ASN A 93 13.73 14.69 -2.87
N SER A 94 14.66 15.41 -3.47
CA SER A 94 14.53 16.85 -3.76
C SER A 94 14.33 17.19 -5.25
N CYS A 95 14.69 16.25 -6.14
CA CYS A 95 14.65 16.46 -7.59
C CYS A 95 14.12 15.24 -8.34
N ARG A 96 14.98 14.28 -8.73
CA ARG A 96 14.67 13.16 -9.65
C ARG A 96 13.46 12.34 -9.22
N SER A 97 13.43 11.87 -7.99
CA SER A 97 12.36 11.03 -7.47
C SER A 97 11.03 11.77 -7.34
N GLN A 98 11.07 13.06 -6.97
CA GLN A 98 9.88 13.92 -6.92
C GLN A 98 9.32 14.18 -8.33
N MET A 99 10.18 14.42 -9.31
CA MET A 99 9.79 14.57 -10.72
C MET A 99 9.16 13.27 -11.23
N ALA A 100 9.80 12.13 -10.98
CA ALA A 100 9.31 10.83 -11.41
C ALA A 100 7.93 10.50 -10.82
N GLU A 101 7.71 10.75 -9.52
CA GLU A 101 6.40 10.58 -8.87
C GLU A 101 5.34 11.48 -9.53
N ALA A 102 5.64 12.77 -9.74
CA ALA A 102 4.70 13.72 -10.31
C ALA A 102 4.34 13.38 -11.75
N ILE A 103 5.33 13.06 -12.58
CA ILE A 103 5.12 12.68 -13.99
C ILE A 103 4.29 11.40 -14.08
N ALA A 104 4.66 10.37 -13.32
CA ALA A 104 3.96 9.09 -13.33
C ALA A 104 2.51 9.25 -12.84
N SER A 105 2.29 10.04 -11.78
CA SER A 105 0.95 10.34 -11.25
C SER A 105 0.07 11.10 -12.25
N ALA A 106 0.66 11.98 -13.05
CA ALA A 106 -0.04 12.72 -14.10
C ALA A 106 -0.48 11.85 -15.30
N MET A 107 0.03 10.62 -15.40
CA MET A 107 -0.44 9.66 -16.42
C MET A 107 -1.85 9.12 -16.12
N HIS A 108 -2.38 9.36 -14.90
CA HIS A 108 -3.72 8.93 -14.46
C HIS A 108 -4.01 7.43 -14.68
N LEU A 109 -2.99 6.58 -14.49
CA LEU A 109 -3.16 5.13 -14.57
C LEU A 109 -3.96 4.62 -13.38
N GLN A 110 -5.16 4.06 -13.64
CA GLN A 110 -6.15 3.72 -12.60
C GLN A 110 -5.66 2.66 -11.60
N ASP A 111 -4.79 1.75 -12.08
CA ASP A 111 -4.32 0.61 -11.28
C ASP A 111 -2.87 0.81 -10.80
N PHE A 112 -2.41 2.07 -10.71
CA PHE A 112 -1.07 2.40 -10.25
C PHE A 112 -1.09 3.45 -9.12
N ILE A 113 -0.22 3.24 -8.14
CA ILE A 113 0.12 4.22 -7.13
C ILE A 113 1.63 4.48 -7.22
N PHE A 114 1.97 5.74 -7.31
CA PHE A 114 3.36 6.19 -7.36
C PHE A 114 3.71 6.93 -6.07
N ALA A 115 4.92 6.72 -5.60
CA ALA A 115 5.48 7.43 -4.46
C ALA A 115 6.98 7.69 -4.69
N SER A 116 7.54 8.62 -3.94
CA SER A 116 8.98 8.86 -3.95
C SER A 116 9.55 8.91 -2.54
N ALA A 117 10.84 8.66 -2.40
CA ALA A 117 11.58 8.79 -1.15
C ALA A 117 13.06 9.09 -1.43
N GLY A 118 13.77 9.55 -0.40
CA GLY A 118 15.22 9.76 -0.44
C GLY A 118 15.92 8.99 0.67
N VAL A 119 17.23 8.80 0.50
CA VAL A 119 18.08 8.24 1.56
C VAL A 119 18.22 9.26 2.68
N ASP A 120 18.50 10.52 2.34
CA ASP A 120 18.63 11.67 3.25
C ASP A 120 17.84 12.87 2.71
N PRO A 121 16.53 12.98 3.07
CA PRO A 121 15.62 13.95 2.46
C PRO A 121 16.06 15.39 2.66
N GLN A 122 16.07 16.15 1.57
CA GLN A 122 16.32 17.58 1.56
C GLN A 122 15.11 18.35 1.01
N PRO A 123 15.00 19.65 1.27
CA PRO A 123 13.95 20.47 0.64
C PRO A 123 13.98 20.36 -0.88
N ILE A 124 12.79 20.40 -1.51
CA ILE A 124 12.71 20.33 -2.99
C ILE A 124 13.48 21.52 -3.58
N GLU A 125 14.31 21.22 -4.57
CA GLU A 125 15.10 22.23 -5.28
C GLU A 125 14.19 23.26 -5.99
N PRO A 126 14.39 24.57 -5.77
CA PRO A 126 13.54 25.59 -6.39
C PRO A 126 13.53 25.53 -7.92
N ALA A 127 14.66 25.18 -8.52
CA ALA A 127 14.76 24.99 -9.97
C ALA A 127 13.89 23.85 -10.46
N THR A 128 13.83 22.73 -9.70
CA THR A 128 12.95 21.60 -10.00
C THR A 128 11.48 22.01 -9.95
N VAL A 129 11.07 22.75 -8.91
CA VAL A 129 9.70 23.27 -8.79
C VAL A 129 9.33 24.15 -9.98
N SER A 130 10.22 25.07 -10.36
CA SER A 130 10.01 26.00 -11.49
C SER A 130 9.88 25.24 -12.80
N PHE A 131 10.79 24.32 -13.06
CA PHE A 131 10.78 23.49 -14.26
C PHE A 131 9.50 22.65 -14.40
N MET A 132 9.12 21.97 -13.33
CA MET A 132 7.90 21.14 -13.33
C MET A 132 6.65 21.97 -13.53
N LYS A 133 6.58 23.15 -12.91
CA LYS A 133 5.46 24.09 -13.08
C LYS A 133 5.33 24.60 -14.51
N GLU A 134 6.44 24.91 -15.19
CA GLU A 134 6.47 25.29 -16.60
C GLU A 134 5.93 24.17 -17.51
N HIS A 135 6.06 22.91 -17.07
CA HIS A 135 5.54 21.73 -17.77
C HIS A 135 4.15 21.29 -17.28
N GLY A 136 3.46 22.15 -16.54
CA GLY A 136 2.07 21.90 -16.09
C GLY A 136 1.93 21.03 -14.85
N LEU A 137 3.02 20.72 -14.15
CA LEU A 137 3.04 19.88 -12.94
C LEU A 137 3.51 20.70 -11.73
N ASP A 138 2.60 21.01 -10.82
CA ASP A 138 2.93 21.76 -9.60
C ASP A 138 3.32 20.82 -8.46
N ILE A 139 4.61 20.71 -8.21
CA ILE A 139 5.18 19.91 -7.11
C ILE A 139 5.49 20.74 -5.85
N SER A 140 5.11 22.01 -5.79
CA SER A 140 5.43 22.90 -4.66
C SER A 140 4.85 22.46 -3.31
N ARG A 141 3.86 21.59 -3.31
CA ARG A 141 3.21 21.04 -2.11
C ARG A 141 3.66 19.62 -1.77
N MET A 142 4.51 19.02 -2.57
CA MET A 142 5.05 17.70 -2.27
C MET A 142 6.06 17.82 -1.13
N ALA A 143 6.09 16.81 -0.27
CA ALA A 143 6.97 16.79 0.88
C ALA A 143 8.04 15.70 0.72
N PRO A 144 9.33 16.04 0.75
CA PRO A 144 10.40 15.06 0.78
C PRO A 144 10.27 14.15 2.00
N LYS A 145 10.53 12.85 1.81
CA LYS A 145 10.42 11.83 2.86
C LYS A 145 11.53 10.80 2.76
N ALA A 146 11.98 10.34 3.92
CA ALA A 146 12.97 9.27 3.99
C ALA A 146 12.34 7.91 3.67
N ILE A 147 13.15 6.97 3.18
CA ILE A 147 12.73 5.59 2.88
C ILE A 147 12.03 4.94 4.09
N ASN A 148 12.56 5.14 5.30
CA ASN A 148 12.00 4.59 6.54
C ASN A 148 10.69 5.26 6.97
N MET A 149 10.30 6.36 6.36
CA MET A 149 9.02 7.05 6.58
C MET A 149 7.97 6.65 5.55
N VAL A 150 8.32 5.83 4.55
CA VAL A 150 7.36 5.31 3.57
C VAL A 150 6.51 4.25 4.26
N PRO A 151 5.18 4.47 4.37
CA PRO A 151 4.32 3.49 5.00
C PRO A 151 4.29 2.19 4.19
N GLU A 152 4.26 1.05 4.89
CA GLU A 152 4.05 -0.26 4.28
C GLU A 152 4.97 -0.52 3.07
N LEU A 153 6.28 -0.26 3.22
CA LEU A 153 7.27 -0.41 2.15
C LEU A 153 7.22 -1.81 1.49
N GLU A 154 6.85 -2.82 2.27
CA GLU A 154 6.69 -4.20 1.82
C GLU A 154 5.49 -4.41 0.87
N ARG A 155 4.59 -3.44 0.75
CA ARG A 155 3.44 -3.46 -0.18
C ARG A 155 3.75 -2.85 -1.55
N PHE A 156 4.95 -2.34 -1.75
CA PHE A 156 5.38 -1.89 -3.06
C PHE A 156 5.74 -3.09 -3.94
N ASP A 157 5.33 -3.04 -5.20
CA ASP A 157 5.60 -4.07 -6.21
C ASP A 157 6.91 -3.80 -6.93
N ALA A 158 7.27 -2.52 -7.08
CA ALA A 158 8.54 -2.12 -7.68
C ALA A 158 9.20 -0.96 -6.91
N ILE A 159 10.53 -1.03 -6.81
CA ILE A 159 11.39 0.05 -6.35
C ILE A 159 12.32 0.41 -7.50
N VAL A 160 12.35 1.69 -7.86
CA VAL A 160 13.22 2.24 -8.90
C VAL A 160 14.26 3.13 -8.23
N ALA A 161 15.51 2.68 -8.20
CA ALA A 161 16.63 3.46 -7.71
C ALA A 161 17.14 4.37 -8.81
N LEU A 162 17.11 5.68 -8.57
CA LEU A 162 17.51 6.72 -9.54
C LEU A 162 18.93 7.27 -9.27
N SER A 163 19.61 6.72 -8.25
CA SER A 163 20.97 7.15 -7.90
C SER A 163 21.78 6.02 -7.28
N PRO A 164 23.11 6.10 -7.30
CA PRO A 164 23.97 5.14 -6.62
C PRO A 164 23.74 5.04 -5.11
N GLU A 165 23.32 6.13 -4.46
CA GLU A 165 22.97 6.16 -3.03
C GLU A 165 21.71 5.34 -2.77
N ALA A 166 20.68 5.52 -3.60
CA ALA A 166 19.44 4.75 -3.53
C ALA A 166 19.72 3.25 -3.71
N LYS A 167 20.58 2.88 -4.66
CA LYS A 167 21.00 1.50 -4.87
C LYS A 167 21.65 0.90 -3.62
N ARG A 168 22.53 1.65 -2.96
CA ARG A 168 23.22 1.20 -1.74
C ARG A 168 22.29 1.09 -0.53
N ALA A 169 21.16 1.81 -0.52
CA ALA A 169 20.17 1.75 0.54
C ALA A 169 19.42 0.40 0.59
N PHE A 170 19.43 -0.37 -0.51
CA PHE A 170 18.82 -1.70 -0.60
C PHE A 170 19.86 -2.80 -0.89
N PRO A 171 20.78 -3.06 0.06
CA PRO A 171 21.86 -4.04 -0.16
C PRO A 171 21.34 -5.48 -0.31
N GLN A 172 20.17 -5.76 0.23
CA GLN A 172 19.43 -7.00 0.03
C GLN A 172 18.09 -6.64 -0.63
N HIS A 173 17.94 -7.01 -1.90
CA HIS A 173 16.67 -6.79 -2.59
C HIS A 173 15.54 -7.55 -1.89
N PRO A 174 14.43 -6.88 -1.53
CA PRO A 174 13.27 -7.56 -0.96
C PRO A 174 12.79 -8.67 -1.90
N LYS A 175 12.66 -9.90 -1.41
CA LYS A 175 12.38 -11.09 -2.24
C LYS A 175 11.09 -11.05 -3.07
N LYS A 176 10.19 -10.12 -2.77
CA LYS A 176 8.87 -10.00 -3.43
C LYS A 176 8.70 -8.69 -4.21
N ILE A 177 9.70 -7.82 -4.24
CA ILE A 177 9.64 -6.50 -4.87
C ILE A 177 10.56 -6.51 -6.09
N VAL A 178 10.07 -6.03 -7.22
CA VAL A 178 10.90 -5.82 -8.42
C VAL A 178 11.81 -4.62 -8.15
N TYR A 179 13.11 -4.85 -8.20
CA TYR A 179 14.10 -3.79 -8.03
C TYR A 179 14.69 -3.40 -9.38
N LEU A 180 14.57 -2.12 -9.73
CA LEU A 180 15.10 -1.54 -10.97
C LEU A 180 16.17 -0.50 -10.62
N ASP A 181 17.27 -0.56 -11.33
CA ASP A 181 18.40 0.37 -11.18
C ASP A 181 18.45 1.25 -12.42
N TRP A 182 18.00 2.50 -12.28
CA TRP A 182 18.06 3.51 -13.31
C TRP A 182 19.02 4.60 -12.86
N ASP A 183 20.25 4.56 -13.38
CA ASP A 183 21.23 5.60 -13.06
C ASP A 183 20.93 6.86 -13.89
N VAL A 184 20.19 7.78 -13.26
CA VAL A 184 19.76 9.05 -13.86
C VAL A 184 20.65 10.16 -13.35
N GLU A 185 21.26 10.91 -14.26
CA GLU A 185 22.02 12.13 -13.91
C GLU A 185 21.11 13.10 -13.15
N ASP A 186 21.66 13.72 -12.11
CA ASP A 186 20.91 14.69 -11.30
C ASP A 186 20.92 16.06 -11.98
N PRO A 187 19.78 16.53 -12.54
CA PRO A 187 19.74 17.82 -13.23
C PRO A 187 19.98 19.00 -12.28
N SER A 188 19.71 18.85 -10.98
CA SER A 188 19.94 19.90 -9.98
C SER A 188 21.42 20.19 -9.77
N GLN A 189 22.30 19.25 -10.09
CA GLN A 189 23.76 19.40 -10.00
C GLN A 189 24.36 20.06 -11.26
N THR A 190 23.59 20.24 -12.31
CA THR A 190 24.05 20.85 -13.55
C THR A 190 24.31 22.34 -13.34
N ARG A 191 25.54 22.77 -13.62
CA ARG A 191 25.97 24.17 -13.56
C ARG A 191 26.28 24.64 -14.96
N GLY A 192 25.77 25.82 -15.33
CA GLY A 192 25.99 26.38 -16.67
C GLY A 192 24.97 27.46 -17.03
N SER A 193 24.72 27.65 -18.30
CA SER A 193 23.69 28.55 -18.80
C SER A 193 22.30 28.03 -18.49
N GLN A 194 21.30 28.90 -18.52
CA GLN A 194 19.89 28.50 -18.36
C GLN A 194 19.47 27.43 -19.39
N GLU A 195 20.01 27.49 -20.59
CA GLU A 195 19.72 26.51 -21.63
C GLU A 195 20.30 25.12 -21.30
N GLU A 196 21.53 25.07 -20.78
CA GLU A 196 22.19 23.83 -20.37
C GLU A 196 21.46 23.19 -19.19
N ILE A 197 21.04 23.99 -18.19
CA ILE A 197 20.24 23.53 -17.06
C ILE A 197 18.90 23.00 -17.53
N ALA A 198 18.16 23.74 -18.39
CA ALA A 198 16.90 23.31 -18.95
C ALA A 198 17.03 22.02 -19.81
N ALA A 199 18.14 21.85 -20.50
CA ALA A 199 18.43 20.63 -21.27
C ALA A 199 18.68 19.42 -20.34
N ALA A 200 19.32 19.63 -19.19
CA ALA A 200 19.54 18.56 -18.20
C ALA A 200 18.22 18.04 -17.61
N TYR A 201 17.27 18.93 -17.33
CA TYR A 201 15.94 18.56 -16.84
C TYR A 201 15.04 17.83 -17.87
N LYS A 202 15.39 17.90 -19.17
CA LYS A 202 14.64 17.25 -20.25
C LYS A 202 15.15 15.87 -20.64
N ARG A 203 16.29 15.46 -20.11
CA ARG A 203 16.88 14.12 -20.31
C ARG A 203 16.23 13.08 -19.45
#